data_1d9214f8c11f179ba02508f02ea60eb2
#
_entry.id   1d9214f8c11f179ba02508f02ea60eb2
#
_cell.length_a   1.000
_cell.length_b   1.000
_cell.length_c   1.000
_cell.angle_alpha   90.00
_cell.angle_beta   90.00
_cell.angle_gamma   90.00
#
_symmetry.space_group_name_H-M   'P 1'
#
loop_
_entity.id
_entity.type
_entity.pdbx_description
1 polymer ?
#
loop_
_entity_poly.entity_id
_entity_poly.type
_entity_poly.pdbx_seq_one_letter_code
_entity_poly.pdbx_strand_id
1 'polypeptide(L)'
;HIIDLDNGIRFRDTEEGKANEYENNGYDPEKAKQLFEEALAETGIDKVSLTMIYNDSGVQVTTSEFLQQNWPKVLGEDKFELKLQSMPSSQRGDQMRNFANDPTCYEISWGGWDSTDLMPWNAFKYWTTYYSAKNEPFYSEEFDTVFDDANFGADRFEEGVRLNEVAEMEKMLIEPAIIIPVTQNEYK
;
A
#
# COMPACT_ATOMS: atom_id res chain seq x y z
N HIS A 1 -2.66 -12.35 -5.57
CA HIS A 1 -3.76 -13.27 -5.92
C HIS A 1 -4.16 -14.04 -4.66
N ILE A 2 -5.17 -13.52 -3.97
CA ILE A 2 -5.86 -14.27 -2.93
C ILE A 2 -6.78 -15.25 -3.65
N ILE A 3 -6.60 -16.53 -3.39
CA ILE A 3 -7.44 -17.59 -3.94
C ILE A 3 -8.24 -18.16 -2.79
N ASP A 4 -9.55 -18.23 -2.94
CA ASP A 4 -10.38 -18.98 -2.02
C ASP A 4 -10.01 -20.45 -2.13
N LEU A 5 -9.58 -21.05 -1.02
CA LEU A 5 -9.10 -22.42 -0.97
C LEU A 5 -10.22 -23.45 -1.18
N ASP A 6 -11.46 -23.09 -0.89
CA ASP A 6 -12.59 -24.02 -0.94
C ASP A 6 -13.12 -24.20 -2.38
N ASN A 7 -13.08 -23.16 -3.19
CA ASN A 7 -13.65 -23.20 -4.54
C ASN A 7 -12.68 -22.76 -5.67
N GLY A 8 -11.47 -22.34 -5.34
CA GLY A 8 -10.44 -21.91 -6.28
C GLY A 8 -10.74 -20.56 -6.97
N ILE A 9 -11.70 -19.80 -6.47
CA ILE A 9 -12.03 -18.46 -7.00
C ILE A 9 -11.02 -17.46 -6.48
N ARG A 10 -10.57 -16.56 -7.33
CA ARG A 10 -9.70 -15.47 -6.90
C ARG A 10 -10.52 -14.45 -6.12
N PHE A 11 -9.94 -13.87 -5.08
CA PHE A 11 -10.59 -12.78 -4.34
C PHE A 11 -11.12 -11.66 -5.25
N ARG A 12 -10.36 -11.25 -6.28
CA ARG A 12 -10.79 -10.23 -7.25
C ARG A 12 -11.96 -10.65 -8.13
N ASP A 13 -12.30 -11.93 -8.18
CA ASP A 13 -13.47 -12.42 -8.94
C ASP A 13 -14.73 -12.48 -8.05
N THR A 14 -14.61 -12.29 -6.74
CA THR A 14 -15.72 -12.22 -5.78
C THR A 14 -16.39 -10.84 -5.78
N GLU A 15 -17.58 -10.73 -5.20
CA GLU A 15 -18.29 -9.44 -5.05
C GLU A 15 -17.53 -8.50 -4.10
N GLU A 16 -16.97 -9.03 -3.01
CA GLU A 16 -16.20 -8.30 -2.02
C GLU A 16 -14.91 -7.73 -2.62
N GLY A 17 -14.19 -8.55 -3.39
CA GLY A 17 -12.97 -8.12 -4.06
C GLY A 17 -13.22 -7.07 -5.14
N LYS A 18 -14.32 -7.19 -5.88
CA LYS A 18 -14.73 -6.20 -6.89
C LYS A 18 -15.18 -4.88 -6.28
N ALA A 19 -15.74 -4.90 -5.09
CA ALA A 19 -16.16 -3.69 -4.41
C ALA A 19 -15.01 -2.72 -4.12
N ASN A 20 -13.77 -3.22 -4.03
CA ASN A 20 -12.55 -2.43 -3.83
C ASN A 20 -11.79 -2.13 -5.13
N GLU A 21 -12.32 -2.55 -6.28
CA GLU A 21 -11.70 -2.22 -7.57
C GLU A 21 -11.98 -0.78 -7.95
N TYR A 22 -10.93 -0.09 -8.33
CA TYR A 22 -11.04 1.25 -8.92
C TYR A 22 -11.21 1.14 -10.43
N GLU A 23 -12.11 1.92 -10.98
CA GLU A 23 -12.24 2.07 -12.42
C GLU A 23 -10.88 2.41 -13.05
N ASN A 24 -10.57 1.83 -14.19
CA ASN A 24 -9.31 2.02 -14.90
C ASN A 24 -8.05 1.73 -14.04
N ASN A 25 -8.12 0.73 -13.14
CA ASN A 25 -7.07 0.38 -12.17
C ASN A 25 -6.62 1.58 -11.29
N GLY A 26 -7.52 2.49 -10.98
CA GLY A 26 -7.25 3.68 -10.18
C GLY A 26 -6.50 4.79 -10.92
N TYR A 27 -6.31 4.69 -12.23
CA TYR A 27 -5.68 5.75 -13.01
C TYR A 27 -6.69 6.84 -13.35
N ASP A 28 -6.71 7.90 -12.54
CA ASP A 28 -7.53 9.10 -12.73
C ASP A 28 -6.68 10.36 -12.47
N PRO A 29 -5.97 10.86 -13.49
CA PRO A 29 -5.11 12.02 -13.35
C PRO A 29 -5.86 13.33 -13.04
N GLU A 30 -7.10 13.47 -13.50
CA GLU A 30 -7.91 14.65 -13.23
C GLU A 30 -8.35 14.68 -11.76
N LYS A 31 -8.79 13.54 -11.24
CA LYS A 31 -9.14 13.42 -9.83
C LYS A 31 -7.92 13.57 -8.92
N ALA A 32 -6.78 12.99 -9.30
CA ALA A 32 -5.53 13.14 -8.57
C ALA A 32 -5.11 14.61 -8.48
N LYS A 33 -5.18 15.34 -9.58
CA LYS A 33 -4.88 16.77 -9.62
C LYS A 33 -5.84 17.58 -8.74
N GLN A 34 -7.14 17.31 -8.83
CA GLN A 34 -8.16 17.96 -8.02
C GLN A 34 -7.85 17.78 -6.52
N LEU A 35 -7.67 16.52 -6.06
CA LEU A 35 -7.39 16.22 -4.66
C LEU A 35 -6.09 16.86 -4.17
N PHE A 36 -5.08 16.90 -5.02
CA PHE A 36 -3.80 17.55 -4.69
C PHE A 36 -3.98 19.07 -4.52
N GLU A 37 -4.73 19.73 -5.40
CA GLU A 37 -5.01 21.17 -5.29
C GLU A 37 -5.85 21.49 -4.06
N GLU A 38 -6.84 20.66 -3.72
CA GLU A 38 -7.63 20.75 -2.50
C GLU A 38 -6.72 20.65 -1.25
N ALA A 39 -5.82 19.65 -1.21
CA ALA A 39 -4.88 19.46 -0.10
C ALA A 39 -3.91 20.64 0.07
N LEU A 40 -3.40 21.22 -1.03
CA LEU A 40 -2.58 22.45 -0.97
C LEU A 40 -3.36 23.62 -0.38
N ALA A 41 -4.63 23.76 -0.79
CA ALA A 41 -5.48 24.86 -0.30
C ALA A 41 -5.82 24.71 1.19
N GLU A 42 -6.09 23.47 1.65
CA GLU A 42 -6.39 23.17 3.05
C GLU A 42 -5.18 23.35 3.97
N THR A 43 -4.00 22.95 3.51
CA THR A 43 -2.76 23.02 4.31
C THR A 43 -2.05 24.37 4.23
N GLY A 44 -2.34 25.16 3.22
CA GLY A 44 -1.64 26.42 2.95
C GLY A 44 -0.20 26.23 2.46
N ILE A 45 0.14 25.05 1.96
CA ILE A 45 1.44 24.72 1.41
C ILE A 45 1.44 25.03 -0.09
N ASP A 46 2.45 25.77 -0.57
CA ASP A 46 2.55 26.12 -1.99
C ASP A 46 3.19 25.01 -2.84
N LYS A 47 4.07 24.20 -2.22
CA LYS A 47 4.79 23.14 -2.91
C LYS A 47 5.02 21.93 -2.00
N VAL A 48 4.79 20.73 -2.54
CA VAL A 48 5.10 19.45 -1.91
C VAL A 48 6.36 18.84 -2.54
N SER A 49 7.32 18.45 -1.71
CA SER A 49 8.53 17.75 -2.12
C SER A 49 8.64 16.47 -1.29
N LEU A 50 8.54 15.31 -1.94
CA LEU A 50 8.59 13.99 -1.29
C LEU A 50 9.88 13.26 -1.68
N THR A 51 10.43 12.49 -0.75
CA THR A 51 11.58 11.62 -0.97
C THR A 51 11.11 10.17 -1.05
N MET A 52 11.40 9.51 -2.16
CA MET A 52 11.15 8.08 -2.34
C MET A 52 12.45 7.30 -2.24
N ILE A 53 12.51 6.36 -1.28
CA ILE A 53 13.62 5.41 -1.17
C ILE A 53 13.29 4.10 -1.88
N TYR A 54 14.26 3.55 -2.61
CA TYR A 54 14.08 2.33 -3.38
C TYR A 54 15.39 1.56 -3.56
N ASN A 55 15.30 0.29 -3.94
CA ASN A 55 16.50 -0.51 -4.22
C ASN A 55 17.16 -0.07 -5.53
N ASP A 56 18.48 -0.09 -5.55
CA ASP A 56 19.35 0.30 -6.67
C ASP A 56 19.37 -0.69 -7.83
N SER A 57 18.41 -1.60 -7.91
CA SER A 57 18.33 -2.63 -8.94
C SER A 57 16.89 -3.03 -9.30
N GLY A 58 16.76 -3.64 -10.46
CA GLY A 58 15.52 -4.25 -10.92
C GLY A 58 14.42 -3.24 -11.32
N VAL A 59 13.19 -3.70 -11.27
CA VAL A 59 12.00 -2.94 -11.68
C VAL A 59 11.79 -1.66 -10.87
N GLN A 60 12.29 -1.63 -9.64
CA GLN A 60 12.14 -0.47 -8.76
C GLN A 60 12.82 0.78 -9.33
N VAL A 61 13.98 0.64 -9.95
CA VAL A 61 14.69 1.77 -10.59
C VAL A 61 13.82 2.37 -11.70
N THR A 62 13.44 1.56 -12.68
CA THR A 62 12.68 2.02 -13.84
C THR A 62 11.34 2.63 -13.45
N THR A 63 10.65 2.00 -12.49
CA THR A 63 9.34 2.49 -12.06
C THR A 63 9.47 3.77 -11.24
N SER A 64 10.46 3.90 -10.35
CA SER A 64 10.68 5.14 -9.60
C SER A 64 11.01 6.32 -10.53
N GLU A 65 11.86 6.10 -11.53
CA GLU A 65 12.16 7.10 -12.55
C GLU A 65 10.93 7.50 -13.38
N PHE A 66 10.08 6.52 -13.73
CA PHE A 66 8.80 6.78 -14.39
C PHE A 66 7.87 7.64 -13.53
N LEU A 67 7.74 7.34 -12.25
CA LEU A 67 6.91 8.11 -11.32
C LEU A 67 7.45 9.53 -11.16
N GLN A 68 8.77 9.69 -10.98
CA GLN A 68 9.41 10.99 -10.88
C GLN A 68 9.15 11.88 -12.12
N GLN A 69 9.13 11.29 -13.31
CA GLN A 69 8.92 12.01 -14.56
C GLN A 69 7.44 12.34 -14.81
N ASN A 70 6.50 11.55 -14.29
CA ASN A 70 5.10 11.67 -14.68
C ASN A 70 4.20 12.27 -13.60
N TRP A 71 4.45 12.05 -12.32
CA TRP A 71 3.66 12.67 -11.26
C TRP A 71 3.68 14.21 -11.30
N PRO A 72 4.85 14.88 -11.48
CA PRO A 72 4.84 16.35 -11.60
C PRO A 72 4.04 16.87 -12.79
N LYS A 73 3.97 16.14 -13.91
CA LYS A 73 3.17 16.54 -15.07
C LYS A 73 1.68 16.58 -14.79
N VAL A 74 1.20 15.70 -13.92
CA VAL A 74 -0.20 15.66 -13.49
C VAL A 74 -0.48 16.66 -12.39
N LEU A 75 0.40 16.71 -11.36
CA LEU A 75 0.18 17.48 -10.14
C LEU A 75 0.64 18.94 -10.24
N GLY A 76 1.43 19.27 -11.27
CA GLY A 76 2.03 20.59 -11.48
C GLY A 76 3.54 20.57 -11.18
N GLU A 77 4.37 20.86 -12.19
CA GLU A 77 5.84 20.81 -12.08
C GLU A 77 6.39 21.88 -11.11
N ASP A 78 5.66 22.95 -10.91
CA ASP A 78 5.97 24.01 -9.96
C ASP A 78 5.50 23.70 -8.53
N LYS A 79 4.50 22.82 -8.38
CA LYS A 79 3.85 22.50 -7.10
C LYS A 79 4.28 21.17 -6.50
N PHE A 80 4.77 20.23 -7.30
CA PHE A 80 5.13 18.88 -6.86
C PHE A 80 6.52 18.47 -7.32
N GLU A 81 7.28 17.86 -6.43
CA GLU A 81 8.59 17.29 -6.70
C GLU A 81 8.73 15.91 -6.04
N LEU A 82 9.16 14.90 -6.80
CA LEU A 82 9.55 13.59 -6.28
C LEU A 82 11.07 13.45 -6.34
N LYS A 83 11.72 13.41 -5.18
CA LYS A 83 13.15 13.13 -5.04
C LYS A 83 13.36 11.63 -4.93
N LEU A 84 14.31 11.12 -5.69
CA LEU A 84 14.65 9.70 -5.71
C LEU A 84 15.97 9.45 -4.96
N GLN A 85 15.93 8.47 -4.05
CA GLN A 85 17.10 8.03 -3.30
C GLN A 85 17.25 6.52 -3.44
N SER A 86 18.14 6.08 -4.33
CA SER A 86 18.46 4.67 -4.50
C SER A 86 19.47 4.20 -3.47
N MET A 87 19.32 2.97 -3.01
CA MET A 87 20.24 2.37 -2.06
C MET A 87 20.20 0.84 -2.09
N PRO A 88 21.22 0.14 -1.57
CA PRO A 88 21.16 -1.31 -1.37
C PRO A 88 19.98 -1.73 -0.51
N SER A 89 19.40 -2.89 -0.77
CA SER A 89 18.20 -3.41 -0.08
C SER A 89 18.36 -3.46 1.45
N SER A 90 19.54 -3.83 1.95
CA SER A 90 19.81 -3.85 3.40
C SER A 90 19.74 -2.45 4.01
N GLN A 91 20.33 -1.46 3.36
CA GLN A 91 20.32 -0.08 3.83
C GLN A 91 18.90 0.51 3.82
N ARG A 92 18.13 0.21 2.76
CA ARG A 92 16.72 0.63 2.69
C ARG A 92 15.91 0.02 3.84
N GLY A 93 16.08 -1.27 4.11
CA GLY A 93 15.45 -1.94 5.24
C GLY A 93 15.83 -1.33 6.61
N ASP A 94 17.09 -0.94 6.77
CA ASP A 94 17.54 -0.24 7.99
C ASP A 94 16.89 1.13 8.13
N GLN A 95 16.78 1.88 7.03
CA GLN A 95 16.15 3.19 7.02
C GLN A 95 14.64 3.10 7.31
N MET A 96 13.95 2.11 6.75
CA MET A 96 12.54 1.86 7.05
C MET A 96 12.33 1.55 8.54
N ARG A 97 13.17 0.70 9.12
CA ARG A 97 13.11 0.39 10.57
C ARG A 97 13.43 1.61 11.46
N ASN A 98 14.24 2.53 10.98
CA ASN A 98 14.58 3.74 11.71
C ASN A 98 13.49 4.81 11.67
N PHE A 99 12.45 4.65 10.87
CA PHE A 99 11.36 5.64 10.72
C PHE A 99 10.72 6.02 12.07
N ALA A 100 10.58 5.05 12.99
CA ALA A 100 10.05 5.32 14.33
C ALA A 100 10.91 6.29 15.15
N ASN A 101 12.23 6.38 14.88
CA ASN A 101 13.17 7.29 15.54
C ASN A 101 13.35 8.60 14.76
N ASP A 102 13.23 8.54 13.45
CA ASP A 102 13.36 9.69 12.54
C ASP A 102 12.31 9.61 11.42
N PRO A 103 11.10 10.15 11.64
CA PRO A 103 10.03 10.12 10.67
C PRO A 103 10.28 11.03 9.45
N THR A 104 11.40 11.74 9.41
CA THR A 104 11.79 12.61 8.28
C THR A 104 12.77 11.95 7.32
N CYS A 105 13.14 10.70 7.57
CA CYS A 105 14.17 10.02 6.77
C CYS A 105 13.70 9.63 5.37
N TYR A 106 12.40 9.51 5.13
CA TYR A 106 11.75 9.37 3.82
C TYR A 106 10.24 9.59 3.95
N GLU A 107 9.56 9.86 2.83
CA GLU A 107 8.10 9.94 2.79
C GLU A 107 7.48 8.74 2.06
N ILE A 108 8.18 8.18 1.08
CA ILE A 108 7.72 7.03 0.31
C ILE A 108 8.81 5.96 0.29
N SER A 109 8.43 4.71 0.50
CA SER A 109 9.34 3.56 0.34
C SER A 109 8.71 2.50 -0.56
N TRP A 110 9.53 1.90 -1.42
CA TRP A 110 9.14 0.65 -2.04
C TRP A 110 8.98 -0.44 -0.98
N GLY A 111 7.88 -1.15 -1.08
CA GLY A 111 7.61 -2.35 -0.31
C GLY A 111 7.26 -3.52 -1.23
N GLY A 112 7.37 -4.71 -0.73
CA GLY A 112 6.89 -5.92 -1.39
C GLY A 112 6.54 -6.93 -0.32
N TRP A 113 5.39 -7.52 -0.45
CA TRP A 113 4.90 -8.53 0.48
C TRP A 113 4.54 -9.78 -0.29
N ASP A 114 5.08 -10.89 0.16
CA ASP A 114 4.75 -12.21 -0.33
C ASP A 114 3.98 -12.95 0.77
N SER A 115 2.79 -13.46 0.44
CA SER A 115 2.16 -14.46 1.28
C SER A 115 2.71 -15.81 0.87
N THR A 116 3.52 -16.41 1.72
CA THR A 116 3.95 -17.81 1.59
C THR A 116 2.93 -18.77 2.18
N ASP A 117 1.95 -18.23 2.89
CA ASP A 117 0.90 -18.99 3.53
C ASP A 117 -0.26 -19.23 2.57
N LEU A 118 -0.88 -20.41 2.67
CA LEU A 118 -2.11 -20.73 1.94
C LEU A 118 -3.34 -19.96 2.48
N MET A 119 -3.13 -19.10 3.48
CA MET A 119 -4.15 -18.28 4.13
C MET A 119 -3.99 -16.81 3.72
N PRO A 120 -4.72 -16.34 2.71
CA PRO A 120 -4.53 -15.01 2.15
C PRO A 120 -4.75 -13.87 3.15
N TRP A 121 -5.69 -14.03 4.08
CA TRP A 121 -5.92 -13.07 5.16
C TRP A 121 -4.73 -12.90 6.09
N ASN A 122 -3.89 -13.92 6.25
CA ASN A 122 -2.68 -13.84 7.07
C ASN A 122 -1.60 -12.92 6.46
N ALA A 123 -1.70 -12.58 5.18
CA ALA A 123 -0.82 -11.59 4.55
C ALA A 123 -0.94 -10.21 5.20
N PHE A 124 -2.09 -9.89 5.77
CA PHE A 124 -2.35 -8.61 6.43
C PHE A 124 -1.67 -8.46 7.80
N LYS A 125 -1.09 -9.52 8.37
CA LYS A 125 -0.36 -9.47 9.66
C LYS A 125 0.73 -8.41 9.71
N TYR A 126 1.32 -8.07 8.58
CA TYR A 126 2.40 -7.09 8.49
C TYR A 126 1.96 -5.68 8.91
N TRP A 127 0.68 -5.38 8.83
CA TRP A 127 0.12 -4.07 9.20
C TRP A 127 -0.50 -4.02 10.59
N THR A 128 -0.59 -5.15 11.30
CA THR A 128 -1.08 -5.14 12.70
C THR A 128 -0.13 -4.35 13.61
N THR A 129 -0.67 -3.74 14.64
CA THR A 129 0.12 -2.92 15.58
C THR A 129 1.11 -3.76 16.38
N TYR A 130 0.82 -5.03 16.58
CA TYR A 130 1.62 -5.96 17.36
C TYR A 130 2.59 -6.81 16.53
N TYR A 131 2.68 -6.62 15.21
CA TYR A 131 3.66 -7.36 14.41
C TYR A 131 5.08 -6.92 14.74
N SER A 132 5.88 -7.85 15.26
CA SER A 132 7.21 -7.57 15.84
C SER A 132 8.26 -7.10 14.81
N ALA A 133 8.09 -7.44 13.53
CA ALA A 133 9.00 -7.04 12.46
C ALA A 133 8.43 -5.91 11.59
N LYS A 134 7.55 -5.09 12.17
CA LYS A 134 6.91 -3.97 11.48
C LYS A 134 7.92 -2.92 11.04
N ASN A 135 7.84 -2.54 9.79
CA ASN A 135 8.64 -1.47 9.20
C ASN A 135 7.77 -0.26 8.84
N GLU A 136 6.46 -0.43 8.80
CA GLU A 136 5.49 0.55 8.36
C GLU A 136 4.94 1.33 9.56
N PRO A 137 4.84 2.66 9.46
CA PRO A 137 4.31 3.51 10.53
C PRO A 137 2.77 3.56 10.57
N PHE A 138 2.13 2.43 10.30
CA PHE A 138 0.67 2.31 10.33
C PHE A 138 0.25 1.65 11.66
N TYR A 139 -0.60 2.33 12.42
CA TYR A 139 -1.11 1.86 13.71
C TYR A 139 -2.61 2.10 13.76
N SER A 140 -3.41 1.01 13.77
CA SER A 140 -4.87 1.06 13.81
C SER A 140 -5.40 -0.10 14.65
N GLU A 141 -6.03 0.21 15.78
CA GLU A 141 -6.73 -0.78 16.61
C GLU A 141 -7.93 -1.39 15.87
N GLU A 142 -8.57 -0.62 15.00
CA GLU A 142 -9.66 -1.08 14.16
C GLU A 142 -9.16 -2.14 13.17
N PHE A 143 -8.01 -1.90 12.52
CA PHE A 143 -7.38 -2.88 11.65
C PHE A 143 -7.00 -4.16 12.40
N ASP A 144 -6.44 -4.04 13.60
CA ASP A 144 -6.10 -5.20 14.43
C ASP A 144 -7.35 -6.02 14.77
N THR A 145 -8.47 -5.36 15.05
CA THR A 145 -9.74 -6.03 15.35
C THR A 145 -10.24 -6.83 14.14
N VAL A 146 -10.27 -6.24 12.96
CA VAL A 146 -10.69 -6.93 11.72
C VAL A 146 -9.75 -8.10 11.40
N PHE A 147 -8.43 -7.90 11.58
CA PHE A 147 -7.45 -8.95 11.38
C PHE A 147 -7.63 -10.12 12.36
N ASP A 148 -7.87 -9.82 13.62
CA ASP A 148 -8.08 -10.84 14.66
C ASP A 148 -9.40 -11.60 14.43
N ASP A 149 -10.46 -10.93 14.01
CA ASP A 149 -11.73 -11.57 13.67
C ASP A 149 -11.56 -12.52 12.46
N ALA A 150 -10.84 -12.12 11.43
CA ALA A 150 -10.53 -12.96 10.28
C ALA A 150 -9.72 -14.22 10.65
N ASN A 151 -8.85 -14.15 11.64
CA ASN A 151 -7.96 -15.24 12.02
C ASN A 151 -8.47 -16.07 13.21
N PHE A 152 -9.12 -15.44 14.18
CA PHE A 152 -9.47 -16.04 15.47
C PHE A 152 -10.95 -15.89 15.84
N GLY A 153 -11.72 -15.10 15.10
CA GLY A 153 -13.15 -14.88 15.33
C GLY A 153 -13.97 -16.15 15.31
N ALA A 154 -15.15 -16.15 15.95
CA ALA A 154 -16.03 -17.29 16.05
C ALA A 154 -16.51 -17.78 14.68
N ASP A 155 -16.78 -16.83 13.80
CA ASP A 155 -17.40 -17.07 12.49
C ASP A 155 -16.36 -17.16 11.35
N ARG A 156 -15.08 -17.25 11.69
CA ARG A 156 -13.96 -17.27 10.72
C ARG A 156 -14.00 -18.41 9.68
N PHE A 157 -14.84 -19.41 9.90
CA PHE A 157 -15.03 -20.52 8.95
C PHE A 157 -16.32 -20.38 8.13
N GLU A 158 -17.10 -19.33 8.34
CA GLU A 158 -18.29 -19.09 7.55
C GLU A 158 -17.91 -18.50 6.20
N GLU A 159 -18.54 -19.01 5.16
CA GLU A 159 -18.32 -18.54 3.80
C GLU A 159 -18.72 -17.03 3.71
N GLY A 160 -17.86 -16.24 3.10
CA GLY A 160 -18.06 -14.81 2.93
C GLY A 160 -17.59 -13.95 4.11
N VAL A 161 -17.57 -14.43 5.35
CA VAL A 161 -17.11 -13.62 6.50
C VAL A 161 -15.67 -13.17 6.29
N ARG A 162 -14.75 -14.09 6.04
CA ARG A 162 -13.34 -13.76 5.78
C ARG A 162 -13.12 -12.93 4.53
N LEU A 163 -13.93 -13.11 3.50
CA LEU A 163 -13.81 -12.31 2.27
C LEU A 163 -14.18 -10.86 2.55
N ASN A 164 -15.22 -10.60 3.36
CA ASN A 164 -15.57 -9.26 3.79
C ASN A 164 -14.46 -8.63 4.62
N GLU A 165 -13.89 -9.35 5.59
CA GLU A 165 -12.79 -8.86 6.44
C GLU A 165 -11.52 -8.57 5.63
N VAL A 166 -11.20 -9.42 4.64
CA VAL A 166 -10.10 -9.16 3.69
C VAL A 166 -10.36 -7.90 2.89
N ALA A 167 -11.60 -7.70 2.40
CA ALA A 167 -11.97 -6.50 1.66
C ALA A 167 -11.88 -5.25 2.53
N GLU A 168 -12.32 -5.32 3.79
CA GLU A 168 -12.24 -4.24 4.75
C GLU A 168 -10.79 -3.86 5.07
N MET A 169 -9.92 -4.83 5.39
CA MET A 169 -8.51 -4.60 5.62
C MET A 169 -7.82 -3.98 4.40
N GLU A 170 -8.12 -4.47 3.20
CA GLU A 170 -7.58 -3.90 1.97
C GLU A 170 -7.99 -2.43 1.80
N LYS A 171 -9.27 -2.12 2.02
CA LYS A 171 -9.81 -0.76 1.95
C LYS A 171 -9.13 0.17 2.95
N MET A 172 -8.93 -0.28 4.18
CA MET A 172 -8.24 0.49 5.23
C MET A 172 -6.78 0.83 4.90
N LEU A 173 -6.15 0.08 3.99
CA LEU A 173 -4.79 0.34 3.54
C LEU A 173 -4.72 1.19 2.26
N ILE A 174 -5.68 1.03 1.36
CA ILE A 174 -5.65 1.69 0.04
C ILE A 174 -6.29 3.07 0.08
N GLU A 175 -7.46 3.23 0.71
CA GLU A 175 -8.17 4.53 0.74
C GLU A 175 -7.34 5.66 1.36
N PRO A 176 -6.66 5.46 2.52
CA PRO A 176 -5.78 6.49 3.08
C PRO A 176 -4.39 6.54 2.44
N ALA A 177 -4.17 5.80 1.34
CA ALA A 177 -2.90 5.69 0.63
C ALA A 177 -1.70 5.21 1.49
N ILE A 178 -1.97 4.35 2.49
CA ILE A 178 -0.90 3.65 3.23
C ILE A 178 -0.11 2.75 2.28
N ILE A 179 -0.81 2.14 1.32
CA ILE A 179 -0.25 1.35 0.23
C ILE A 179 -0.71 1.93 -1.10
N ILE A 180 0.23 2.09 -2.01
CA ILE A 180 -0.03 2.42 -3.41
C ILE A 180 0.39 1.21 -4.25
N PRO A 181 -0.55 0.35 -4.70
CA PRO A 181 -0.22 -0.80 -5.54
C PRO A 181 0.31 -0.34 -6.90
N VAL A 182 1.51 -0.78 -7.28
CA VAL A 182 2.15 -0.37 -8.54
C VAL A 182 2.36 -1.56 -9.48
N THR A 183 2.84 -2.68 -8.96
CA THR A 183 3.13 -3.87 -9.75
C THR A 183 2.80 -5.13 -8.96
N GLN A 184 2.48 -6.18 -9.69
CA GLN A 184 2.31 -7.52 -9.13
C GLN A 184 3.23 -8.49 -9.88
N ASN A 185 3.97 -9.30 -9.14
CA ASN A 185 4.75 -10.37 -9.73
C ASN A 185 3.82 -11.53 -10.10
N GLU A 186 3.98 -12.05 -11.31
CA GLU A 186 3.35 -13.32 -11.68
C GLU A 186 4.18 -14.47 -11.10
N TYR A 187 3.56 -15.26 -10.25
CA TYR A 187 4.14 -16.54 -9.86
C TYR A 187 3.98 -17.53 -11.03
N LYS A 188 5.10 -18.03 -11.51
CA LYS A 188 5.14 -19.10 -12.50
C LYS A 188 5.12 -20.46 -11.82
#